data_0169c287c37ca6475364038b0f9ed82a
#
_entry.id   0169c287c37ca6475364038b0f9ed82a
#
_cell.length_a   1.000
_cell.length_b   1.000
_cell.length_c   1.000
_cell.angle_alpha   90.00
_cell.angle_beta   90.00
_cell.angle_gamma   90.00
#
_symmetry.space_group_name_H-M   'P 1'
#
loop_
_entity.id
_entity.type
_entity.pdbx_description
1 polymer ?
#
loop_
_entity_poly.entity_id
_entity_poly.type
_entity_poly.pdbx_seq_one_letter_code
_entity_poly.pdbx_strand_id
1 'polypeptide(L)'
;MNWQQLWLGFLLPMTVSGQAPRPGEKEAAVDYLLQYGYLQKPLEGSDDFRPEDIMEALRAFQEASELPVSGQLDDATRVRMRQPRCGLEDPFNQKTLKYLLLGRWRKKHLTFRILNLPSTLPPYVARAALLQAFQYWSNVAPLTFREVKAGWADIRLSFHGRQSPYCSNNFDGPGRVLAHADIPELGSVHFDEDELWTERSYRGVNLRIIAAHELGHALGLGHSRYTQALMAPVYAGYRPHFKLHPDDVAGIQALYGKKIPEMEDEEEETELPTVPPVPTQPPPMPDPCSGELDAIMLGPRGKTYAFKGNYVWTVTDSGLGPLFQVSALWEGLPGNLDAAVYSPRTQWIHFFKGNRTNLQCVT
;
A
#
# COMPACT_ATOMS: atom_id res chain seq x y z
N MET A 1 3.61 66.62 -18.05
CA MET A 1 4.98 66.02 -18.15
C MET A 1 4.83 64.53 -17.97
N ASN A 2 4.99 63.80 -19.07
CA ASN A 2 4.85 62.33 -19.16
C ASN A 2 6.04 61.60 -18.57
N TRP A 3 5.77 60.62 -17.73
CA TRP A 3 6.73 59.55 -17.39
C TRP A 3 6.12 58.19 -17.71
N GLN A 4 6.19 57.79 -18.97
CA GLN A 4 6.15 56.40 -19.39
C GLN A 4 7.61 55.98 -19.56
N GLN A 5 8.12 55.12 -18.67
CA GLN A 5 9.33 54.37 -18.93
C GLN A 5 8.98 52.90 -19.13
N LEU A 6 9.27 52.44 -20.31
CA LEU A 6 9.23 51.10 -20.83
C LEU A 6 10.12 50.16 -19.93
N TRP A 7 9.49 49.13 -19.44
CA TRP A 7 10.22 47.91 -19.05
C TRP A 7 10.22 46.94 -20.23
N LEU A 8 11.26 47.00 -21.05
CA LEU A 8 11.66 45.92 -21.95
C LEU A 8 12.36 44.85 -21.12
N GLY A 9 11.58 43.89 -20.62
CA GLY A 9 12.12 42.68 -20.06
C GLY A 9 12.75 41.82 -21.16
N PHE A 10 14.07 41.73 -21.14
CA PHE A 10 14.82 40.74 -21.91
C PHE A 10 14.43 39.34 -21.40
N LEU A 11 13.54 38.67 -22.09
CA LEU A 11 13.40 37.22 -22.03
C LEU A 11 14.61 36.64 -22.73
N LEU A 12 15.67 36.41 -21.95
CA LEU A 12 16.73 35.49 -22.36
C LEU A 12 16.12 34.10 -22.45
N PRO A 13 16.22 33.38 -23.56
CA PRO A 13 15.88 32.00 -23.61
C PRO A 13 16.80 31.27 -22.63
N MET A 14 16.24 30.67 -21.56
CA MET A 14 16.96 29.69 -20.75
C MET A 14 17.26 28.52 -21.68
N THR A 15 18.43 28.52 -22.29
CA THR A 15 19.01 27.33 -22.88
C THR A 15 19.26 26.36 -21.73
N VAL A 16 18.40 25.36 -21.59
CA VAL A 16 18.67 24.20 -20.77
C VAL A 16 19.88 23.54 -21.41
N SER A 17 21.06 23.84 -20.87
CA SER A 17 22.32 23.20 -21.23
C SER A 17 22.28 21.77 -20.69
N GLY A 18 21.63 20.86 -21.41
CA GLY A 18 21.69 19.45 -21.13
C GLY A 18 23.14 18.97 -21.36
N GLN A 19 23.81 18.55 -20.31
CA GLN A 19 25.11 17.87 -20.49
C GLN A 19 24.89 16.62 -21.35
N ALA A 20 25.77 16.41 -22.33
CA ALA A 20 25.74 15.19 -23.13
C ALA A 20 25.84 13.95 -22.22
N PRO A 21 25.12 12.87 -22.53
CA PRO A 21 25.13 11.65 -21.72
C PRO A 21 26.57 11.12 -21.57
N ARG A 22 26.92 10.70 -20.37
CA ARG A 22 28.21 10.05 -20.10
C ARG A 22 28.26 8.70 -20.79
N PRO A 23 29.48 8.18 -21.08
CA PRO A 23 29.65 6.81 -21.58
C PRO A 23 28.88 5.81 -20.66
N GLY A 24 28.10 4.91 -21.25
CA GLY A 24 27.27 3.93 -20.56
C GLY A 24 25.88 4.42 -20.10
N GLU A 25 25.59 5.73 -20.11
CA GLU A 25 24.25 6.22 -19.73
C GLU A 25 23.20 5.96 -20.81
N LYS A 26 23.59 5.92 -22.07
CA LYS A 26 22.68 5.58 -23.18
C LYS A 26 22.30 4.12 -23.15
N GLU A 27 23.26 3.24 -22.94
CA GLU A 27 23.06 1.80 -22.80
C GLU A 27 22.16 1.49 -21.62
N ALA A 28 22.42 2.09 -20.44
CA ALA A 28 21.56 1.94 -19.28
C ALA A 28 20.12 2.46 -19.50
N ALA A 29 19.96 3.51 -20.32
CA ALA A 29 18.63 4.00 -20.66
C ALA A 29 17.91 3.05 -21.63
N VAL A 30 18.61 2.45 -22.58
CA VAL A 30 18.06 1.43 -23.49
C VAL A 30 17.62 0.19 -22.70
N ASP A 31 18.46 -0.30 -21.79
CA ASP A 31 18.12 -1.42 -20.91
C ASP A 31 16.89 -1.12 -20.07
N TYR A 32 16.79 0.09 -19.52
CA TYR A 32 15.60 0.54 -18.79
C TYR A 32 14.33 0.54 -19.66
N LEU A 33 14.41 1.10 -20.87
CA LEU A 33 13.28 1.16 -21.79
C LEU A 33 12.82 -0.25 -22.23
N LEU A 34 13.75 -1.17 -22.41
CA LEU A 34 13.48 -2.58 -22.68
C LEU A 34 12.81 -3.27 -21.48
N GLN A 35 13.40 -3.09 -20.30
CA GLN A 35 12.92 -3.72 -19.06
C GLN A 35 11.48 -3.34 -18.75
N TYR A 36 11.10 -2.09 -19.02
CA TYR A 36 9.77 -1.57 -18.68
C TYR A 36 8.81 -1.48 -19.87
N GLY A 37 9.13 -2.12 -21.01
CA GLY A 37 8.24 -2.30 -22.15
C GLY A 37 8.09 -1.09 -23.06
N TYR A 38 8.87 -0.02 -22.89
CA TYR A 38 8.87 1.14 -23.78
C TYR A 38 9.59 0.90 -25.10
N LEU A 39 10.54 -0.04 -25.11
CA LEU A 39 11.30 -0.43 -26.30
C LEU A 39 11.14 -1.94 -26.50
N GLN A 40 10.94 -2.37 -27.73
CA GLN A 40 10.80 -3.79 -28.09
C GLN A 40 12.12 -4.30 -28.65
N LYS A 41 12.53 -5.53 -28.30
CA LYS A 41 13.70 -6.15 -28.93
C LYS A 41 13.51 -6.24 -30.45
N PRO A 42 14.53 -5.96 -31.27
CA PRO A 42 14.45 -6.14 -32.70
C PRO A 42 14.09 -7.60 -33.04
N LEU A 43 13.36 -7.79 -34.12
CA LEU A 43 13.16 -9.12 -34.69
C LEU A 43 14.52 -9.71 -35.10
N GLU A 44 14.66 -11.04 -34.99
CA GLU A 44 15.91 -11.80 -35.14
C GLU A 44 16.84 -11.27 -36.25
N GLY A 45 18.09 -10.94 -35.90
CA GLY A 45 19.18 -10.63 -36.80
C GLY A 45 19.86 -9.25 -36.67
N SER A 46 19.39 -8.40 -35.76
CA SER A 46 20.01 -7.10 -35.47
C SER A 46 20.05 -6.87 -33.95
N ASP A 47 21.26 -6.69 -33.41
CA ASP A 47 21.47 -6.30 -32.01
C ASP A 47 21.38 -4.78 -31.83
N ASP A 48 21.27 -4.00 -32.92
CA ASP A 48 21.27 -2.55 -32.89
C ASP A 48 19.85 -1.97 -33.03
N PHE A 49 19.48 -1.12 -32.10
CA PHE A 49 18.26 -0.31 -32.17
C PHE A 49 18.46 0.89 -33.10
N ARG A 50 17.46 1.20 -33.92
CA ARG A 50 17.51 2.43 -34.71
C ARG A 50 17.35 3.63 -33.77
N PRO A 51 18.05 4.74 -34.03
CA PRO A 51 17.94 5.95 -33.21
C PRO A 51 16.51 6.44 -33.06
N GLU A 52 15.68 6.27 -34.10
CA GLU A 52 14.26 6.67 -34.11
C GLU A 52 13.44 5.86 -33.11
N ASP A 53 13.68 4.55 -32.98
CA ASP A 53 12.97 3.66 -32.06
C ASP A 53 13.28 4.04 -30.61
N ILE A 54 14.55 4.35 -30.30
CA ILE A 54 14.97 4.84 -28.98
C ILE A 54 14.34 6.19 -28.67
N MET A 55 14.27 7.10 -29.64
CA MET A 55 13.67 8.42 -29.48
C MET A 55 12.16 8.32 -29.20
N GLU A 56 11.45 7.43 -29.91
CA GLU A 56 10.02 7.18 -29.64
C GLU A 56 9.80 6.55 -28.27
N ALA A 57 10.61 5.58 -27.87
CA ALA A 57 10.56 4.98 -26.55
C ALA A 57 10.80 6.01 -25.44
N LEU A 58 11.76 6.93 -25.61
CA LEU A 58 11.99 8.04 -24.69
C LEU A 58 10.79 8.98 -24.60
N ARG A 59 10.16 9.33 -25.75
CA ARG A 59 8.96 10.15 -25.74
C ARG A 59 7.81 9.48 -24.98
N ALA A 60 7.59 8.19 -25.21
CA ALA A 60 6.56 7.44 -24.53
C ALA A 60 6.82 7.39 -23.01
N PHE A 61 8.06 7.15 -22.59
CA PHE A 61 8.44 7.18 -21.18
C PHE A 61 8.26 8.57 -20.57
N GLN A 62 8.66 9.62 -21.26
CA GLN A 62 8.50 11.02 -20.81
C GLN A 62 7.03 11.40 -20.66
N GLU A 63 6.18 11.01 -21.62
CA GLU A 63 4.73 11.23 -21.57
C GLU A 63 4.12 10.48 -20.37
N ALA A 64 4.45 9.19 -20.18
CA ALA A 64 3.98 8.39 -19.06
C ALA A 64 4.46 8.89 -17.69
N SER A 65 5.62 9.54 -17.66
CA SER A 65 6.24 10.12 -16.46
C SER A 65 5.86 11.58 -16.20
N GLU A 66 4.97 12.17 -17.00
CA GLU A 66 4.59 13.58 -16.93
C GLU A 66 5.79 14.54 -17.06
N LEU A 67 6.79 14.17 -17.87
CA LEU A 67 7.95 14.98 -18.19
C LEU A 67 7.75 15.75 -19.52
N PRO A 68 8.53 16.82 -19.79
CA PRO A 68 8.59 17.42 -21.12
C PRO A 68 8.98 16.37 -22.17
N VAL A 69 8.17 16.20 -23.20
CA VAL A 69 8.34 15.16 -24.24
C VAL A 69 9.34 15.65 -25.29
N SER A 70 10.63 15.49 -24.99
CA SER A 70 11.74 15.89 -25.88
C SER A 70 12.18 14.76 -26.82
N GLY A 71 11.99 13.50 -26.43
CA GLY A 71 12.56 12.31 -27.10
C GLY A 71 14.08 12.20 -26.90
N GLN A 72 14.65 12.94 -25.96
CA GLN A 72 16.07 12.91 -25.65
C GLN A 72 16.30 12.47 -24.21
N LEU A 73 17.45 11.86 -23.95
CA LEU A 73 17.87 11.49 -22.60
C LEU A 73 18.40 12.73 -21.87
N ASP A 74 17.49 13.65 -21.52
CA ASP A 74 17.79 14.87 -20.76
C ASP A 74 17.93 14.58 -19.25
N ASP A 75 18.33 15.60 -18.47
CA ASP A 75 18.57 15.45 -17.03
C ASP A 75 17.31 15.03 -16.27
N ALA A 76 16.14 15.56 -16.62
CA ALA A 76 14.88 15.20 -16.00
C ALA A 76 14.53 13.73 -16.23
N THR A 77 14.73 13.25 -17.46
CA THR A 77 14.55 11.86 -17.87
C THR A 77 15.49 10.94 -17.09
N ARG A 78 16.79 11.30 -17.01
CA ARG A 78 17.79 10.52 -16.24
C ARG A 78 17.45 10.44 -14.76
N VAL A 79 17.02 11.54 -14.15
CA VAL A 79 16.61 11.55 -12.75
C VAL A 79 15.40 10.66 -12.53
N ARG A 80 14.40 10.71 -13.41
CA ARG A 80 13.19 9.88 -13.32
C ARG A 80 13.52 8.39 -13.44
N MET A 81 14.37 7.99 -14.39
CA MET A 81 14.79 6.59 -14.59
C MET A 81 15.56 6.00 -13.39
N ARG A 82 16.16 6.86 -12.55
CA ARG A 82 16.89 6.41 -11.35
C ARG A 82 16.02 6.32 -10.09
N GLN A 83 14.78 6.74 -10.16
CA GLN A 83 13.89 6.70 -8.98
C GLN A 83 13.53 5.26 -8.62
N PRO A 84 13.39 4.96 -7.31
CA PRO A 84 12.90 3.67 -6.85
C PRO A 84 11.50 3.37 -7.41
N ARG A 85 11.29 2.15 -7.87
CA ARG A 85 10.04 1.77 -8.55
C ARG A 85 9.74 0.27 -8.45
N CYS A 86 8.53 -0.11 -8.85
CA CYS A 86 8.12 -1.48 -9.11
C CYS A 86 8.83 -2.06 -10.34
N GLY A 87 9.15 -3.35 -10.30
CA GLY A 87 9.82 -4.07 -11.38
C GLY A 87 8.91 -4.54 -12.51
N LEU A 88 7.58 -4.36 -12.40
CA LEU A 88 6.65 -4.71 -13.47
C LEU A 88 6.75 -3.74 -14.65
N GLU A 89 6.50 -4.25 -15.86
CA GLU A 89 6.44 -3.42 -17.06
C GLU A 89 5.34 -2.36 -17.02
N ASP A 90 5.59 -1.24 -17.68
CA ASP A 90 4.61 -0.17 -17.83
C ASP A 90 3.73 -0.41 -19.08
N PRO A 91 2.46 0.02 -19.08
CA PRO A 91 1.58 -0.16 -20.22
C PRO A 91 1.94 0.80 -21.35
N PHE A 92 2.61 0.31 -22.39
CA PHE A 92 3.14 1.14 -23.49
C PHE A 92 2.09 1.80 -24.39
N ASN A 93 0.84 1.37 -24.43
CA ASN A 93 -0.09 1.84 -25.50
C ASN A 93 -1.54 2.07 -25.07
N GLN A 94 -1.81 2.34 -23.80
CA GLN A 94 -3.20 2.52 -23.37
C GLN A 94 -3.53 3.98 -23.05
N LYS A 95 -3.54 4.83 -24.06
CA LYS A 95 -3.91 6.25 -23.97
C LYS A 95 -5.34 6.50 -23.42
N THR A 96 -6.16 5.46 -23.28
CA THR A 96 -7.59 5.58 -23.01
C THR A 96 -8.07 4.99 -21.71
N LEU A 97 -7.32 4.10 -21.06
CA LEU A 97 -7.76 3.47 -19.82
C LEU A 97 -7.24 4.22 -18.59
N LYS A 98 -8.15 4.48 -17.65
CA LYS A 98 -7.82 5.12 -16.36
C LYS A 98 -6.99 4.19 -15.48
N TYR A 99 -7.27 2.90 -15.50
CA TYR A 99 -6.55 1.81 -14.83
C TYR A 99 -6.36 0.63 -15.80
N LEU A 100 -5.29 -0.11 -15.62
CA LEU A 100 -4.99 -1.30 -16.41
C LEU A 100 -5.40 -2.55 -15.64
N LEU A 101 -6.07 -3.49 -16.34
CA LEU A 101 -6.47 -4.79 -15.79
C LEU A 101 -5.64 -5.88 -16.48
N LEU A 102 -4.85 -6.63 -15.71
CA LEU A 102 -3.95 -7.68 -16.21
C LEU A 102 -4.51 -9.10 -16.01
N GLY A 103 -5.55 -9.24 -15.19
CA GLY A 103 -6.17 -10.50 -14.87
C GLY A 103 -7.07 -10.39 -13.64
N ARG A 104 -7.58 -11.52 -13.17
CA ARG A 104 -8.31 -11.59 -11.89
C ARG A 104 -8.32 -13.01 -11.35
N TRP A 105 -8.40 -13.15 -10.04
CA TRP A 105 -8.74 -14.43 -9.41
C TRP A 105 -10.20 -14.77 -9.67
N ARG A 106 -10.48 -16.06 -9.92
CA ARG A 106 -11.85 -16.57 -10.08
C ARG A 106 -12.63 -16.64 -8.77
N LYS A 107 -11.95 -16.47 -7.64
CA LYS A 107 -12.50 -16.48 -6.28
C LYS A 107 -12.16 -15.17 -5.54
N LYS A 108 -12.95 -14.84 -4.52
CA LYS A 108 -12.79 -13.63 -3.70
C LYS A 108 -12.19 -13.91 -2.31
N HIS A 109 -12.19 -15.19 -1.89
CA HIS A 109 -11.57 -15.64 -0.64
C HIS A 109 -10.20 -16.23 -0.96
N LEU A 110 -9.15 -15.45 -0.71
CA LEU A 110 -7.79 -15.79 -1.06
C LEU A 110 -7.00 -16.21 0.18
N THR A 111 -6.12 -17.16 0.01
CA THR A 111 -5.14 -17.53 1.03
C THR A 111 -3.82 -16.84 0.73
N PHE A 112 -3.09 -16.46 1.79
CA PHE A 112 -1.74 -15.94 1.61
C PHE A 112 -0.76 -16.58 2.59
N ARG A 113 0.52 -16.52 2.25
CA ARG A 113 1.61 -17.00 3.09
C ARG A 113 2.79 -16.05 3.03
N ILE A 114 3.30 -15.66 4.19
CA ILE A 114 4.56 -14.96 4.35
C ILE A 114 5.65 -16.01 4.52
N LEU A 115 6.58 -16.08 3.57
CA LEU A 115 7.63 -17.10 3.53
C LEU A 115 8.83 -16.70 4.40
N ASN A 116 9.22 -15.44 4.37
CA ASN A 116 10.25 -14.82 5.20
C ASN A 116 9.95 -13.35 5.44
N LEU A 117 10.74 -12.67 6.23
CA LEU A 117 10.59 -11.24 6.57
C LEU A 117 11.94 -10.53 6.36
N PRO A 118 11.94 -9.21 6.10
CA PRO A 118 13.16 -8.45 5.90
C PRO A 118 13.99 -8.35 7.19
N SER A 119 15.30 -8.33 7.04
CA SER A 119 16.25 -8.20 8.15
C SER A 119 16.30 -6.79 8.76
N THR A 120 15.90 -5.76 8.00
CA THR A 120 15.98 -4.35 8.39
C THR A 120 14.84 -3.89 9.30
N LEU A 121 13.78 -4.70 9.47
CA LEU A 121 12.64 -4.41 10.34
C LEU A 121 12.45 -5.49 11.41
N PRO A 122 12.02 -5.14 12.62
CA PRO A 122 11.55 -6.13 13.59
C PRO A 122 10.44 -7.00 12.98
N PRO A 123 10.48 -8.34 13.17
CA PRO A 123 9.54 -9.26 12.52
C PRO A 123 8.06 -8.91 12.71
N TYR A 124 7.69 -8.43 13.91
CA TYR A 124 6.30 -8.04 14.20
C TYR A 124 5.88 -6.76 13.45
N VAL A 125 6.81 -5.80 13.23
CA VAL A 125 6.54 -4.57 12.46
C VAL A 125 6.35 -4.92 11.00
N ALA A 126 7.28 -5.71 10.43
CA ALA A 126 7.20 -6.14 9.04
C ALA A 126 5.91 -6.93 8.77
N ARG A 127 5.57 -7.87 9.67
CA ARG A 127 4.35 -8.63 9.57
C ARG A 127 3.10 -7.75 9.63
N ALA A 128 3.04 -6.79 10.56
CA ALA A 128 1.91 -5.87 10.67
C ALA A 128 1.76 -5.01 9.41
N ALA A 129 2.86 -4.53 8.83
CA ALA A 129 2.87 -3.78 7.59
C ALA A 129 2.28 -4.59 6.42
N LEU A 130 2.70 -5.85 6.27
CA LEU A 130 2.17 -6.76 5.24
C LEU A 130 0.67 -7.04 5.42
N LEU A 131 0.21 -7.27 6.66
CA LEU A 131 -1.21 -7.47 6.94
C LEU A 131 -2.05 -6.22 6.63
N GLN A 132 -1.56 -5.03 6.98
CA GLN A 132 -2.22 -3.78 6.64
C GLN A 132 -2.28 -3.53 5.13
N ALA A 133 -1.30 -4.00 4.36
CA ALA A 133 -1.31 -3.90 2.91
C ALA A 133 -2.50 -4.64 2.29
N PHE A 134 -2.87 -5.81 2.79
CA PHE A 134 -4.09 -6.52 2.38
C PHE A 134 -5.37 -5.75 2.71
N GLN A 135 -5.39 -5.05 3.84
CA GLN A 135 -6.57 -4.33 4.30
C GLN A 135 -6.97 -3.18 3.36
N TYR A 136 -6.00 -2.52 2.70
CA TYR A 136 -6.34 -1.49 1.72
C TYR A 136 -7.30 -2.02 0.65
N TRP A 137 -7.08 -3.22 0.14
CA TRP A 137 -7.89 -3.83 -0.90
C TRP A 137 -9.20 -4.42 -0.38
N SER A 138 -9.17 -5.10 0.77
CA SER A 138 -10.38 -5.66 1.39
C SER A 138 -11.35 -4.59 1.93
N ASN A 139 -10.87 -3.37 2.15
CA ASN A 139 -11.73 -2.26 2.56
C ASN A 139 -12.59 -1.72 1.41
N VAL A 140 -12.15 -1.85 0.16
CA VAL A 140 -12.81 -1.24 -1.01
C VAL A 140 -13.42 -2.24 -1.97
N ALA A 141 -13.09 -3.52 -1.87
CA ALA A 141 -13.61 -4.61 -2.69
C ALA A 141 -14.01 -5.80 -1.81
N PRO A 142 -14.93 -6.69 -2.26
CA PRO A 142 -15.39 -7.85 -1.50
C PRO A 142 -14.35 -8.98 -1.56
N LEU A 143 -13.13 -8.68 -1.16
CA LEU A 143 -12.00 -9.60 -1.05
C LEU A 143 -11.74 -9.93 0.41
N THR A 144 -11.47 -11.19 0.70
CA THR A 144 -11.02 -11.63 2.03
C THR A 144 -9.71 -12.39 1.90
N PHE A 145 -8.84 -12.20 2.88
CA PHE A 145 -7.51 -12.77 2.90
C PHE A 145 -7.29 -13.58 4.18
N ARG A 146 -6.94 -14.85 4.04
CA ARG A 146 -6.66 -15.74 5.16
C ARG A 146 -5.24 -16.27 5.08
N GLU A 147 -4.48 -16.05 6.13
CA GLU A 147 -3.12 -16.59 6.21
C GLU A 147 -3.11 -18.09 6.41
N VAL A 148 -2.19 -18.76 5.73
CA VAL A 148 -1.85 -20.17 5.93
C VAL A 148 -0.37 -20.28 6.31
N LYS A 149 -0.08 -21.07 7.34
CA LYS A 149 1.30 -21.22 7.88
C LYS A 149 2.11 -22.26 7.15
N ALA A 150 1.46 -23.18 6.46
CA ALA A 150 2.10 -24.28 5.74
C ALA A 150 1.28 -24.65 4.50
N GLY A 151 1.91 -25.34 3.55
CA GLY A 151 1.29 -25.77 2.31
C GLY A 151 1.21 -24.65 1.27
N TRP A 152 0.37 -24.85 0.27
CA TRP A 152 0.16 -23.90 -0.82
C TRP A 152 -0.72 -22.72 -0.37
N ALA A 153 -0.42 -21.53 -0.90
CA ALA A 153 -1.23 -20.32 -0.76
C ALA A 153 -1.38 -19.64 -2.11
N ASP A 154 -2.50 -18.95 -2.30
CA ASP A 154 -2.77 -18.20 -3.52
C ASP A 154 -1.73 -17.08 -3.72
N ILE A 155 -1.49 -16.30 -2.67
CA ILE A 155 -0.50 -15.21 -2.68
C ILE A 155 0.66 -15.59 -1.75
N ARG A 156 1.89 -15.48 -2.26
CA ARG A 156 3.10 -15.83 -1.51
C ARG A 156 4.06 -14.64 -1.49
N LEU A 157 4.36 -14.15 -0.28
CA LEU A 157 5.22 -13.00 -0.07
C LEU A 157 6.60 -13.46 0.40
N SER A 158 7.65 -13.00 -0.26
CA SER A 158 9.03 -13.35 0.10
C SER A 158 10.02 -12.24 -0.24
N PHE A 159 11.11 -12.21 0.54
CA PHE A 159 12.22 -11.27 0.38
C PHE A 159 13.42 -12.02 -0.19
N HIS A 160 14.07 -11.47 -1.20
CA HIS A 160 15.16 -12.07 -1.94
C HIS A 160 16.24 -11.04 -2.23
N GLY A 161 17.51 -11.39 -2.01
CA GLY A 161 18.64 -10.56 -2.47
C GLY A 161 18.93 -10.76 -3.96
N ARG A 162 19.87 -9.99 -4.48
CA ARG A 162 20.24 -9.87 -5.91
C ARG A 162 20.42 -11.18 -6.67
N GLN A 163 20.88 -12.25 -6.04
CA GLN A 163 21.25 -13.51 -6.71
C GLN A 163 20.37 -14.67 -6.27
N SER A 164 19.12 -14.42 -6.00
CA SER A 164 18.22 -15.48 -5.57
C SER A 164 17.80 -16.36 -6.76
N PRO A 165 18.05 -17.68 -6.71
CA PRO A 165 17.60 -18.59 -7.76
C PRO A 165 16.06 -18.77 -7.80
N TYR A 166 15.38 -18.22 -6.81
CA TYR A 166 13.92 -18.30 -6.68
C TYR A 166 13.17 -17.11 -7.29
N CYS A 167 13.91 -16.15 -7.86
CA CYS A 167 13.35 -14.97 -8.50
C CYS A 167 13.85 -14.91 -9.95
N SER A 168 12.94 -15.04 -10.92
CA SER A 168 13.29 -14.97 -12.35
C SER A 168 13.78 -13.59 -12.78
N ASN A 169 13.30 -12.55 -12.08
CA ASN A 169 13.72 -11.17 -12.27
C ASN A 169 14.64 -10.79 -11.12
N ASN A 170 15.94 -10.86 -11.34
CA ASN A 170 16.94 -10.52 -10.32
C ASN A 170 16.78 -9.07 -9.88
N PHE A 171 16.89 -8.86 -8.57
CA PHE A 171 16.97 -7.52 -7.99
C PHE A 171 18.33 -6.88 -8.26
N ASP A 172 18.38 -5.57 -8.24
CA ASP A 172 19.57 -4.77 -8.55
C ASP A 172 20.21 -4.13 -7.30
N GLY A 173 19.65 -4.40 -6.10
CA GLY A 173 20.09 -3.91 -4.81
C GLY A 173 19.55 -2.52 -4.48
N PRO A 174 20.05 -1.83 -3.44
CA PRO A 174 19.42 -0.64 -2.89
C PRO A 174 19.05 0.42 -3.94
N GLY A 175 17.78 0.79 -3.97
CA GLY A 175 17.21 1.71 -4.96
C GLY A 175 16.78 1.01 -6.26
N ARG A 176 16.16 1.73 -7.20
CA ARG A 176 15.59 1.23 -8.46
C ARG A 176 14.47 0.21 -8.25
N VAL A 177 14.68 -1.10 -8.52
CA VAL A 177 13.64 -2.14 -8.39
C VAL A 177 13.44 -2.52 -6.93
N LEU A 178 12.34 -2.10 -6.34
CA LEU A 178 12.02 -2.36 -4.93
C LEU A 178 11.33 -3.72 -4.71
N ALA A 179 10.47 -4.09 -5.64
CA ALA A 179 9.65 -5.30 -5.57
C ALA A 179 9.01 -5.58 -6.94
N HIS A 180 8.45 -6.76 -7.10
CA HIS A 180 7.61 -7.13 -8.23
C HIS A 180 6.64 -8.24 -7.83
N ALA A 181 5.55 -8.38 -8.57
CA ALA A 181 4.57 -9.43 -8.34
C ALA A 181 4.13 -10.09 -9.65
N ASP A 182 3.81 -11.38 -9.55
CA ASP A 182 3.11 -12.09 -10.59
C ASP A 182 1.61 -11.75 -10.59
N ILE A 183 1.05 -11.64 -11.79
CA ILE A 183 -0.40 -11.46 -11.94
C ILE A 183 -1.19 -12.73 -11.55
N PRO A 184 -2.52 -12.63 -11.32
CA PRO A 184 -3.38 -13.79 -11.11
C PRO A 184 -3.30 -14.81 -12.27
N GLU A 185 -3.28 -16.13 -12.02
CA GLU A 185 -3.41 -16.80 -10.72
C GLU A 185 -2.06 -17.38 -10.24
N LEU A 186 -0.94 -16.73 -10.55
CA LEU A 186 0.39 -17.13 -10.05
C LEU A 186 0.65 -16.61 -8.64
N GLY A 187 0.48 -15.31 -8.38
CA GLY A 187 0.40 -14.71 -7.05
C GLY A 187 1.70 -14.71 -6.23
N SER A 188 2.88 -14.80 -6.85
CA SER A 188 4.14 -14.56 -6.12
C SER A 188 4.37 -13.07 -5.98
N VAL A 189 4.83 -12.65 -4.81
CA VAL A 189 5.19 -11.26 -4.49
C VAL A 189 6.57 -11.26 -3.89
N HIS A 190 7.51 -10.66 -4.59
CA HIS A 190 8.91 -10.64 -4.23
C HIS A 190 9.36 -9.21 -3.91
N PHE A 191 10.10 -9.07 -2.80
CA PHE A 191 10.68 -7.82 -2.32
C PHE A 191 12.18 -7.91 -2.32
N ASP A 192 12.88 -6.82 -2.67
CA ASP A 192 14.35 -6.78 -2.59
C ASP A 192 14.78 -6.74 -1.11
N GLU A 193 15.49 -7.79 -0.65
CA GLU A 193 16.03 -7.88 0.71
C GLU A 193 17.15 -6.84 0.97
N ASP A 194 17.81 -6.35 -0.09
CA ASP A 194 18.90 -5.38 0.03
C ASP A 194 18.40 -3.95 0.30
N GLU A 195 17.07 -3.72 0.26
CA GLU A 195 16.47 -2.42 0.55
C GLU A 195 16.42 -2.11 2.05
N LEU A 196 16.51 -0.82 2.37
CA LEU A 196 16.24 -0.35 3.73
C LEU A 196 14.72 -0.27 3.95
N TRP A 197 14.11 -1.40 4.28
CA TRP A 197 12.69 -1.44 4.62
C TRP A 197 12.41 -0.73 5.92
N THR A 198 11.38 0.09 5.91
CA THR A 198 10.96 0.90 7.06
C THR A 198 9.43 0.92 7.19
N GLU A 199 8.96 1.31 8.39
CA GLU A 199 7.56 1.63 8.64
C GLU A 199 7.48 2.93 9.43
N ARG A 200 6.51 3.79 9.08
CA ARG A 200 6.30 5.12 9.69
C ARG A 200 7.54 6.03 9.66
N SER A 201 8.33 5.95 8.59
CA SER A 201 9.56 6.73 8.40
C SER A 201 9.63 7.34 7.01
N TYR A 202 10.17 8.55 6.92
CA TYR A 202 10.50 9.21 5.66
C TYR A 202 11.86 8.78 5.09
N ARG A 203 12.65 8.03 5.86
CA ARG A 203 13.91 7.42 5.39
C ARG A 203 13.64 5.99 4.94
N GLY A 204 14.37 5.54 3.93
CA GLY A 204 14.22 4.19 3.38
C GLY A 204 12.91 3.99 2.62
N VAL A 205 12.53 2.75 2.46
CA VAL A 205 11.37 2.31 1.67
C VAL A 205 10.26 1.81 2.60
N ASN A 206 9.08 2.39 2.52
CA ASN A 206 7.96 1.97 3.38
C ASN A 206 7.38 0.63 2.91
N LEU A 207 7.55 -0.40 3.73
CA LEU A 207 7.13 -1.76 3.39
C LEU A 207 5.62 -1.88 3.12
N ARG A 208 4.78 -1.25 3.94
CA ARG A 208 3.32 -1.31 3.81
C ARG A 208 2.82 -0.75 2.48
N ILE A 209 3.37 0.38 2.04
CA ILE A 209 2.98 1.02 0.78
C ILE A 209 3.42 0.18 -0.41
N ILE A 210 4.66 -0.31 -0.41
CA ILE A 210 5.14 -1.17 -1.50
C ILE A 210 4.39 -2.51 -1.50
N ALA A 211 4.19 -3.13 -0.35
CA ALA A 211 3.41 -4.37 -0.29
C ALA A 211 1.98 -4.20 -0.79
N ALA A 212 1.33 -3.07 -0.47
CA ALA A 212 0.00 -2.77 -1.00
C ALA A 212 0.00 -2.60 -2.52
N HIS A 213 1.04 -1.96 -3.10
CA HIS A 213 1.24 -1.84 -4.54
C HIS A 213 1.40 -3.21 -5.21
N GLU A 214 2.33 -4.03 -4.72
CA GLU A 214 2.59 -5.37 -5.29
C GLU A 214 1.37 -6.30 -5.15
N LEU A 215 0.63 -6.18 -4.04
CA LEU A 215 -0.65 -6.87 -3.89
C LEU A 215 -1.69 -6.42 -4.93
N GLY A 216 -1.69 -5.16 -5.34
CA GLY A 216 -2.51 -4.68 -6.44
C GLY A 216 -2.23 -5.46 -7.73
N HIS A 217 -0.96 -5.71 -8.07
CA HIS A 217 -0.56 -6.56 -9.20
C HIS A 217 -0.97 -8.02 -9.00
N ALA A 218 -0.70 -8.58 -7.83
CA ALA A 218 -1.12 -9.94 -7.49
C ALA A 218 -2.65 -10.13 -7.50
N LEU A 219 -3.41 -9.04 -7.43
CA LEU A 219 -4.87 -9.01 -7.58
C LEU A 219 -5.32 -8.68 -9.02
N GLY A 220 -4.40 -8.33 -9.93
CA GLY A 220 -4.67 -8.16 -11.34
C GLY A 220 -4.71 -6.72 -11.85
N LEU A 221 -4.29 -5.75 -11.04
CA LEU A 221 -4.11 -4.38 -11.50
C LEU A 221 -2.74 -4.22 -12.16
N GLY A 222 -2.67 -3.46 -13.24
CA GLY A 222 -1.44 -2.93 -13.81
C GLY A 222 -1.11 -1.54 -13.24
N HIS A 223 -0.05 -0.93 -13.76
CA HIS A 223 0.33 0.42 -13.36
C HIS A 223 -0.71 1.46 -13.72
N SER A 224 -0.91 2.44 -12.84
CA SER A 224 -1.72 3.63 -13.08
C SER A 224 -0.88 4.74 -13.69
N ARG A 225 -1.48 5.49 -14.61
CA ARG A 225 -0.87 6.71 -15.16
C ARG A 225 -0.87 7.90 -14.19
N TYR A 226 -1.64 7.82 -13.11
CA TYR A 226 -1.69 8.89 -12.10
C TYR A 226 -0.54 8.72 -11.11
N THR A 227 0.39 9.66 -11.11
CA THR A 227 1.60 9.63 -10.26
C THR A 227 1.30 9.62 -8.77
N GLN A 228 0.09 10.00 -8.36
CA GLN A 228 -0.37 9.96 -6.97
C GLN A 228 -1.12 8.67 -6.58
N ALA A 229 -1.44 7.82 -7.56
CA ALA A 229 -2.07 6.53 -7.29
C ALA A 229 -1.11 5.59 -6.55
N LEU A 230 -1.67 4.62 -5.83
CA LEU A 230 -0.87 3.54 -5.26
C LEU A 230 -0.20 2.73 -6.37
N MET A 231 -0.94 2.47 -7.45
CA MET A 231 -0.46 1.70 -8.59
C MET A 231 0.43 2.50 -9.55
N ALA A 232 0.89 3.71 -9.18
CA ALA A 232 1.92 4.41 -9.96
C ALA A 232 3.24 3.62 -9.94
N PRO A 233 3.97 3.49 -11.09
CA PRO A 233 5.17 2.66 -11.16
C PRO A 233 6.31 3.13 -10.27
N VAL A 234 6.41 4.44 -10.00
CA VAL A 234 7.47 5.06 -9.20
C VAL A 234 7.03 5.27 -7.77
N TYR A 235 7.87 4.86 -6.82
CA TYR A 235 7.60 5.05 -5.40
C TYR A 235 7.68 6.53 -4.99
N ALA A 236 6.55 7.07 -4.54
CA ALA A 236 6.43 8.49 -4.15
C ALA A 236 6.83 8.79 -2.69
N GLY A 237 7.41 7.80 -1.98
CA GLY A 237 7.81 7.95 -0.58
C GLY A 237 6.70 7.63 0.43
N TYR A 238 7.07 7.70 1.72
CA TYR A 238 6.14 7.46 2.82
C TYR A 238 5.09 8.57 2.95
N ARG A 239 3.83 8.17 3.09
CA ARG A 239 2.67 9.07 3.34
C ARG A 239 1.96 8.62 4.62
N PRO A 240 1.97 9.41 5.71
CA PRO A 240 1.41 9.01 7.02
C PRO A 240 -0.08 8.63 6.96
N HIS A 241 -0.88 9.42 6.22
CA HIS A 241 -2.32 9.23 6.06
C HIS A 241 -2.66 8.71 4.67
N PHE A 242 -1.92 7.68 4.24
CA PHE A 242 -2.08 7.10 2.93
C PHE A 242 -3.50 6.54 2.73
N LYS A 243 -4.12 6.90 1.59
CA LYS A 243 -5.40 6.37 1.11
C LYS A 243 -5.24 5.96 -0.34
N LEU A 244 -5.99 4.96 -0.76
CA LEU A 244 -6.07 4.58 -2.17
C LEU A 244 -6.59 5.75 -3.01
N HIS A 245 -5.98 5.94 -4.16
CA HIS A 245 -6.45 6.90 -5.15
C HIS A 245 -7.77 6.40 -5.78
N PRO A 246 -8.67 7.28 -6.23
CA PRO A 246 -9.90 6.86 -6.92
C PRO A 246 -9.67 5.90 -8.09
N ASP A 247 -8.55 6.00 -8.78
CA ASP A 247 -8.16 5.10 -9.88
C ASP A 247 -7.87 3.67 -9.36
N ASP A 248 -7.13 3.53 -8.26
CA ASP A 248 -6.86 2.24 -7.60
C ASP A 248 -8.18 1.57 -7.17
N VAL A 249 -9.08 2.36 -6.56
CA VAL A 249 -10.40 1.89 -6.11
C VAL A 249 -11.26 1.46 -7.30
N ALA A 250 -11.31 2.27 -8.36
CA ALA A 250 -12.08 1.95 -9.55
C ALA A 250 -11.57 0.68 -10.24
N GLY A 251 -10.24 0.52 -10.31
CA GLY A 251 -9.61 -0.65 -10.90
C GLY A 251 -9.95 -1.93 -10.15
N ILE A 252 -9.76 -1.97 -8.84
CA ILE A 252 -10.05 -3.17 -8.05
C ILE A 252 -11.55 -3.50 -8.03
N GLN A 253 -12.41 -2.49 -8.02
CA GLN A 253 -13.86 -2.67 -8.09
C GLN A 253 -14.33 -3.14 -9.48
N ALA A 254 -13.65 -2.78 -10.55
CA ALA A 254 -13.93 -3.32 -11.87
C ALA A 254 -13.62 -4.83 -11.96
N LEU A 255 -12.61 -5.32 -11.23
CA LEU A 255 -12.25 -6.73 -11.18
C LEU A 255 -13.17 -7.55 -10.27
N TYR A 256 -13.52 -7.05 -9.09
CA TYR A 256 -14.13 -7.85 -8.03
C TYR A 256 -15.50 -7.32 -7.57
N GLY A 257 -15.92 -6.16 -8.02
CA GLY A 257 -17.15 -5.49 -7.59
C GLY A 257 -16.91 -4.55 -6.40
N LYS A 258 -17.89 -3.75 -6.09
CA LYS A 258 -17.87 -2.88 -4.90
C LYS A 258 -18.12 -3.71 -3.65
N LYS A 259 -17.45 -3.36 -2.55
CA LYS A 259 -17.83 -3.86 -1.24
C LYS A 259 -19.18 -3.23 -0.88
N ILE A 260 -20.20 -4.06 -0.79
CA ILE A 260 -21.49 -3.64 -0.23
C ILE A 260 -21.24 -3.52 1.26
N PRO A 261 -21.55 -2.40 1.92
CA PRO A 261 -21.62 -2.37 3.38
C PRO A 261 -22.51 -3.55 3.79
N GLU A 262 -22.05 -4.38 4.73
CA GLU A 262 -22.96 -5.31 5.36
C GLU A 262 -24.08 -4.41 5.91
N MET A 263 -25.30 -4.51 5.37
CA MET A 263 -26.46 -3.97 6.04
C MET A 263 -26.44 -4.71 7.37
N GLU A 264 -26.25 -4.00 8.47
CA GLU A 264 -26.64 -4.49 9.77
C GLU A 264 -28.08 -4.95 9.54
N ASP A 265 -28.35 -6.24 9.78
CA ASP A 265 -29.70 -6.81 9.63
C ASP A 265 -30.61 -5.90 10.43
N GLU A 266 -31.29 -4.97 9.73
CA GLU A 266 -32.47 -4.30 10.27
C GLU A 266 -33.47 -5.44 10.41
N GLU A 267 -33.60 -5.95 11.63
CA GLU A 267 -34.76 -6.75 12.03
C GLU A 267 -35.97 -5.95 11.57
N GLU A 268 -36.79 -6.56 10.70
CA GLU A 268 -38.02 -6.05 10.14
C GLU A 268 -38.96 -5.72 11.30
N GLU A 269 -38.83 -4.52 11.84
CA GLU A 269 -39.70 -3.99 12.85
C GLU A 269 -40.99 -3.56 12.15
N THR A 270 -41.99 -4.41 12.25
CA THR A 270 -43.40 -4.17 11.86
C THR A 270 -43.84 -2.80 12.34
N GLU A 271 -44.25 -1.94 11.40
CA GLU A 271 -44.73 -0.59 11.63
C GLU A 271 -45.75 -0.51 12.76
N LEU A 272 -45.43 0.22 13.81
CA LEU A 272 -46.37 0.87 14.72
C LEU A 272 -46.21 2.40 14.64
N PRO A 273 -47.29 3.19 14.83
CA PRO A 273 -47.37 4.55 14.29
C PRO A 273 -46.45 5.57 14.97
N THR A 274 -45.93 6.45 14.16
CA THR A 274 -45.00 7.57 14.35
C THR A 274 -45.24 8.42 15.59
N VAL A 275 -44.20 8.48 16.46
CA VAL A 275 -43.98 9.56 17.44
C VAL A 275 -42.78 10.42 16.93
N PRO A 276 -42.83 11.76 17.04
CA PRO A 276 -41.76 12.63 16.50
C PRO A 276 -40.43 12.45 17.23
N PRO A 277 -39.28 12.69 16.57
CA PRO A 277 -37.97 12.35 17.09
C PRO A 277 -37.59 13.20 18.31
N VAL A 278 -37.29 12.50 19.40
CA VAL A 278 -36.65 13.06 20.60
C VAL A 278 -35.16 13.24 20.29
N PRO A 279 -34.49 14.36 20.68
CA PRO A 279 -33.07 14.56 20.45
C PRO A 279 -32.24 13.47 21.14
N THR A 280 -31.45 12.74 20.39
CA THR A 280 -30.56 11.67 20.87
C THR A 280 -29.46 12.27 21.75
N GLN A 281 -29.58 12.14 23.04
CA GLN A 281 -28.46 12.38 23.97
C GLN A 281 -27.39 11.29 23.74
N PRO A 282 -26.10 11.62 23.81
CA PRO A 282 -25.06 10.60 23.78
C PRO A 282 -25.29 9.58 24.90
N PRO A 283 -25.00 8.29 24.67
CA PRO A 283 -25.25 7.25 25.69
C PRO A 283 -24.53 7.62 26.98
N PRO A 284 -25.18 7.41 28.14
CA PRO A 284 -24.61 7.75 29.43
C PRO A 284 -23.29 7.02 29.63
N MET A 285 -22.25 7.74 30.12
CA MET A 285 -20.97 7.13 30.48
C MET A 285 -21.20 6.00 31.49
N PRO A 286 -20.62 4.82 31.29
CA PRO A 286 -20.81 3.69 32.18
C PRO A 286 -20.28 4.01 33.57
N ASP A 287 -21.07 3.72 34.60
CA ASP A 287 -20.68 3.82 35.99
C ASP A 287 -19.69 2.68 36.30
N PRO A 288 -18.43 2.98 36.67
CA PRO A 288 -17.45 1.96 37.01
C PRO A 288 -17.84 1.16 38.27
N CYS A 289 -18.71 1.71 39.11
CA CYS A 289 -19.17 1.06 40.34
C CYS A 289 -20.40 0.18 40.14
N SER A 290 -20.97 0.08 38.97
CA SER A 290 -22.19 -0.70 38.70
C SER A 290 -22.01 -2.24 38.67
N GLY A 291 -20.84 -2.75 39.07
CA GLY A 291 -20.64 -4.15 39.47
C GLY A 291 -20.32 -5.14 38.34
N GLU A 292 -20.60 -4.86 37.07
CA GLU A 292 -20.38 -5.77 35.96
C GLU A 292 -19.34 -5.19 35.00
N LEU A 293 -18.24 -5.92 34.79
CA LEU A 293 -17.23 -5.63 33.78
C LEU A 293 -17.30 -6.71 32.67
N ASP A 294 -17.15 -6.29 31.42
CA ASP A 294 -17.12 -7.23 30.30
C ASP A 294 -15.81 -8.04 30.30
N ALA A 295 -14.70 -7.37 30.57
CA ALA A 295 -13.38 -8.01 30.66
C ALA A 295 -12.44 -7.23 31.59
N ILE A 296 -11.47 -7.92 32.15
CA ILE A 296 -10.33 -7.33 32.85
C ILE A 296 -9.05 -8.00 32.37
N MET A 297 -7.99 -7.22 32.18
CA MET A 297 -6.73 -7.69 31.63
C MET A 297 -5.54 -7.03 32.33
N LEU A 298 -4.56 -7.83 32.75
CA LEU A 298 -3.22 -7.33 33.04
C LEU A 298 -2.47 -7.16 31.71
N GLY A 299 -2.24 -5.94 31.33
CA GLY A 299 -1.62 -5.58 30.05
C GLY A 299 -0.13 -5.31 30.16
N PRO A 300 0.44 -4.68 29.12
CA PRO A 300 1.86 -4.36 29.07
C PRO A 300 2.30 -3.44 30.22
N ARG A 301 3.54 -3.60 30.64
CA ARG A 301 4.16 -2.82 31.73
C ARG A 301 3.41 -2.91 33.05
N GLY A 302 2.66 -4.01 33.29
CA GLY A 302 1.91 -4.22 34.52
C GLY A 302 0.68 -3.34 34.70
N LYS A 303 0.19 -2.67 33.66
CA LYS A 303 -1.06 -1.90 33.72
C LYS A 303 -2.26 -2.81 33.62
N THR A 304 -3.20 -2.66 34.54
CA THR A 304 -4.49 -3.36 34.48
C THR A 304 -5.50 -2.52 33.73
N TYR A 305 -6.25 -3.15 32.85
CA TYR A 305 -7.35 -2.55 32.06
C TYR A 305 -8.66 -3.23 32.41
N ALA A 306 -9.69 -2.41 32.64
CA ALA A 306 -11.06 -2.86 32.89
C ALA A 306 -11.98 -2.37 31.77
N PHE A 307 -12.71 -3.27 31.14
CA PHE A 307 -13.56 -3.00 29.97
C PHE A 307 -15.03 -3.06 30.35
N LYS A 308 -15.84 -2.11 29.86
CA LYS A 308 -17.29 -2.11 29.96
C LYS A 308 -17.93 -1.38 28.80
N GLY A 309 -18.76 -2.06 28.03
CA GLY A 309 -19.34 -1.50 26.82
C GLY A 309 -18.27 -1.07 25.82
N ASN A 310 -18.37 0.14 25.35
CA ASN A 310 -17.41 0.76 24.43
C ASN A 310 -16.23 1.45 25.13
N TYR A 311 -16.06 1.26 26.45
CA TYR A 311 -15.13 2.01 27.27
C TYR A 311 -14.13 1.11 28.00
N VAL A 312 -13.00 1.72 28.37
CA VAL A 312 -11.93 1.08 29.13
C VAL A 312 -11.30 2.05 30.12
N TRP A 313 -11.02 1.58 31.32
CA TRP A 313 -10.23 2.27 32.33
C TRP A 313 -8.88 1.57 32.54
N THR A 314 -7.90 2.35 32.93
CA THR A 314 -6.70 1.79 33.57
C THR A 314 -6.97 1.71 35.08
N VAL A 315 -6.61 0.58 35.67
CA VAL A 315 -6.70 0.37 37.12
C VAL A 315 -5.31 0.56 37.74
N THR A 316 -5.24 1.39 38.78
CA THR A 316 -3.99 1.67 39.51
C THR A 316 -4.21 1.42 41.00
N ASP A 317 -3.14 1.38 41.79
CA ASP A 317 -3.22 1.22 43.25
C ASP A 317 -4.00 2.37 43.93
N SER A 318 -4.08 3.51 43.28
CA SER A 318 -4.85 4.68 43.73
C SER A 318 -6.31 4.70 43.24
N GLY A 319 -6.75 3.69 42.47
CA GLY A 319 -8.11 3.58 41.95
C GLY A 319 -8.15 3.57 40.41
N LEU A 320 -9.32 3.93 39.86
CA LEU A 320 -9.53 3.96 38.41
C LEU A 320 -8.89 5.20 37.80
N GLY A 321 -8.13 5.00 36.74
CA GLY A 321 -7.56 6.04 35.92
C GLY A 321 -8.57 6.63 34.93
N PRO A 322 -8.12 7.43 33.96
CA PRO A 322 -8.99 8.06 32.97
C PRO A 322 -9.75 7.04 32.10
N LEU A 323 -10.96 7.43 31.75
CA LEU A 323 -11.84 6.67 30.85
C LEU A 323 -11.48 6.96 29.40
N PHE A 324 -11.35 5.92 28.58
CA PHE A 324 -11.15 6.00 27.15
C PHE A 324 -12.19 5.17 26.41
N GLN A 325 -12.47 5.53 25.16
CA GLN A 325 -13.16 4.62 24.25
C GLN A 325 -12.20 3.50 23.84
N VAL A 326 -12.68 2.27 23.79
CA VAL A 326 -11.88 1.11 23.35
C VAL A 326 -11.29 1.35 21.98
N SER A 327 -12.07 1.88 21.04
CA SER A 327 -11.64 2.22 19.68
C SER A 327 -10.61 3.36 19.61
N ALA A 328 -10.50 4.20 20.63
CA ALA A 328 -9.50 5.27 20.70
C ALA A 328 -8.12 4.76 21.11
N LEU A 329 -8.06 3.70 21.94
CA LEU A 329 -6.81 3.06 22.32
C LEU A 329 -6.40 1.94 21.34
N TRP A 330 -7.37 1.26 20.76
CA TRP A 330 -7.18 0.17 19.80
C TRP A 330 -8.13 0.37 18.62
N GLU A 331 -7.61 1.02 17.58
CA GLU A 331 -8.39 1.39 16.38
C GLU A 331 -9.04 0.15 15.74
N GLY A 332 -10.35 0.25 15.47
CA GLY A 332 -11.13 -0.84 14.88
C GLY A 332 -11.54 -1.94 15.84
N LEU A 333 -11.23 -1.83 17.15
CA LEU A 333 -11.71 -2.80 18.14
C LEU A 333 -13.13 -2.43 18.55
N PRO A 334 -14.10 -3.37 18.43
CA PRO A 334 -15.47 -3.14 18.89
C PRO A 334 -15.53 -3.15 20.44
N GLY A 335 -16.50 -2.48 21.01
CA GLY A 335 -16.80 -2.61 22.43
C GLY A 335 -17.51 -3.91 22.79
N ASN A 336 -17.97 -4.02 24.05
CA ASN A 336 -18.64 -5.21 24.62
C ASN A 336 -17.79 -6.49 24.40
N LEU A 337 -16.57 -6.48 24.90
CA LEU A 337 -15.62 -7.59 24.76
C LEU A 337 -15.98 -8.70 25.75
N ASP A 338 -15.92 -9.95 25.32
CA ASP A 338 -16.14 -11.11 26.20
C ASP A 338 -14.90 -11.44 27.05
N ALA A 339 -13.70 -11.16 26.50
CA ALA A 339 -12.43 -11.34 27.21
C ALA A 339 -11.32 -10.53 26.56
N ALA A 340 -10.26 -10.28 27.34
CA ALA A 340 -9.00 -9.72 26.86
C ALA A 340 -7.83 -10.37 27.59
N VAL A 341 -6.74 -10.68 26.90
CA VAL A 341 -5.54 -11.24 27.49
C VAL A 341 -4.28 -10.70 26.80
N TYR A 342 -3.30 -10.33 27.60
CA TYR A 342 -1.98 -9.94 27.10
C TYR A 342 -1.00 -11.10 27.23
N SER A 343 -0.27 -11.37 26.16
CA SER A 343 0.80 -12.36 26.14
C SER A 343 2.17 -11.69 26.26
N PRO A 344 2.86 -11.81 27.40
CA PRO A 344 4.22 -11.23 27.56
C PRO A 344 5.24 -11.84 26.59
N ARG A 345 5.02 -13.10 26.15
CA ARG A 345 5.90 -13.81 25.24
C ARG A 345 5.85 -13.26 23.82
N THR A 346 4.67 -12.91 23.35
CA THR A 346 4.43 -12.40 21.99
C THR A 346 4.27 -10.90 21.93
N GLN A 347 4.08 -10.25 23.08
CA GLN A 347 3.72 -8.83 23.23
C GLN A 347 2.42 -8.44 22.51
N TRP A 348 1.51 -9.40 22.31
CA TRP A 348 0.22 -9.18 21.73
C TRP A 348 -0.89 -9.17 22.78
N ILE A 349 -1.88 -8.30 22.56
CA ILE A 349 -3.16 -8.36 23.25
C ILE A 349 -4.14 -9.09 22.35
N HIS A 350 -4.82 -10.09 22.93
CA HIS A 350 -5.88 -10.86 22.30
C HIS A 350 -7.20 -10.38 22.88
N PHE A 351 -8.09 -9.91 22.03
CA PHE A 351 -9.45 -9.53 22.39
C PHE A 351 -10.42 -10.53 21.80
N PHE A 352 -11.41 -10.93 22.58
CA PHE A 352 -12.41 -11.93 22.21
C PHE A 352 -13.79 -11.30 22.21
N LYS A 353 -14.58 -11.56 21.17
CA LYS A 353 -15.97 -11.17 21.07
C LYS A 353 -16.73 -12.21 20.25
N GLY A 354 -17.68 -12.92 20.86
CA GLY A 354 -18.37 -14.06 20.24
C GLY A 354 -17.35 -15.08 19.73
N ASN A 355 -17.47 -15.50 18.51
CA ASN A 355 -16.57 -16.44 17.86
C ASN A 355 -15.33 -15.76 17.19
N ARG A 356 -15.10 -14.48 17.45
CA ARG A 356 -14.03 -13.68 16.83
C ARG A 356 -12.92 -13.38 17.84
N THR A 357 -11.68 -13.47 17.37
CA THR A 357 -10.48 -13.03 18.11
C THR A 357 -9.84 -11.90 17.34
N ASN A 358 -9.71 -10.74 17.95
CA ASN A 358 -8.95 -9.61 17.42
C ASN A 358 -7.61 -9.53 18.10
N LEU A 359 -6.54 -9.36 17.33
CA LEU A 359 -5.17 -9.25 17.82
C LEU A 359 -4.71 -7.79 17.66
N GLN A 360 -4.21 -7.21 18.74
CA GLN A 360 -3.61 -5.88 18.74
C GLN A 360 -2.20 -5.93 19.30
N CYS A 361 -1.26 -5.35 18.56
CA CYS A 361 0.12 -5.21 19.02
C CYS A 361 0.21 -4.04 20.01
N VAL A 362 0.99 -4.22 21.06
CA VAL A 362 1.30 -3.15 22.00
C VAL A 362 2.41 -2.30 21.40
N THR A 363 2.12 -1.05 21.10
CA THR A 363 3.11 -0.04 20.75
C THR A 363 3.65 0.66 21.99
#